data_54e0580d86ab6c20352e21dd208a93f1
#
_entry.id   54e0580d86ab6c20352e21dd208a93f1
#
_cell.length_a   1.000
_cell.length_b   1.000
_cell.length_c   1.000
_cell.angle_alpha   90.00
_cell.angle_beta   90.00
_cell.angle_gamma   90.00
#
_symmetry.space_group_name_H-M   'P 1'
#
loop_
_entity.id
_entity.type
_entity.pdbx_description
1 polymer ?
#
loop_
_entity_poly.entity_id
_entity_poly.type
_entity_poly.pdbx_seq_one_letter_code
_entity_poly.pdbx_strand_id
1 'polypeptide(L)'
;MSCSGCSSRGVGHYDTTQVDTMLAVDLDSNSSGDGTYVSSWTYLNDSAVANMQSAPNKKSQITPSNRMNIRVRYLGRVGVEACMILGDGEQFAGNSYDTTNYVRVYAYGEEVGRFSYKPGISKQTDSAFVQTPEAFVDCLRKYRSFKIETTTFTSGTLVYSFDAIAALAKRKQK
;
A
#
# COMPACT_ATOMS: atom_id res chain seq x y z
N MET A 1 1.26 0.69 67.76
CA MET A 1 0.60 -0.20 66.84
C MET A 1 0.25 0.63 65.62
N SER A 2 1.09 0.67 64.63
CA SER A 2 1.05 -0.07 63.37
C SER A 2 -0.22 0.12 62.59
N CYS A 3 -0.09 0.73 61.44
CA CYS A 3 -0.45 0.32 60.09
C CYS A 3 -0.45 1.54 59.18
N SER A 4 0.49 1.68 58.34
CA SER A 4 0.61 1.09 57.00
C SER A 4 -0.04 1.95 55.93
N GLY A 5 0.79 2.51 55.13
CA GLY A 5 0.56 3.29 53.94
C GLY A 5 -0.21 2.55 52.85
N CYS A 6 -0.94 3.29 52.08
CA CYS A 6 -1.40 2.94 50.75
C CYS A 6 -0.78 3.88 49.76
N SER A 7 0.14 3.35 49.02
CA SER A 7 0.71 3.94 47.82
C SER A 7 -0.35 3.96 46.72
N SER A 8 -0.82 5.09 46.30
CA SER A 8 -1.61 5.27 45.12
C SER A 8 -0.66 5.27 43.90
N ARG A 9 -0.67 4.19 43.16
CA ARG A 9 0.01 4.09 41.87
C ARG A 9 -0.68 5.06 40.88
N GLY A 10 0.10 6.00 40.40
CA GLY A 10 -0.26 6.88 39.31
C GLY A 10 -0.54 6.05 38.05
N VAL A 11 -1.74 6.21 37.54
CA VAL A 11 -2.11 5.73 36.21
C VAL A 11 -1.40 6.63 35.22
N GLY A 12 -0.39 6.08 34.56
CA GLY A 12 0.31 6.78 33.49
C GLY A 12 -0.65 7.11 32.36
N HIS A 13 -0.86 8.38 32.13
CA HIS A 13 -1.48 8.90 30.93
C HIS A 13 -0.50 8.61 29.79
N TYR A 14 -0.84 7.65 28.95
CA TYR A 14 -0.16 7.47 27.68
C TYR A 14 -0.65 8.56 26.73
N ASP A 15 0.19 9.57 26.55
CA ASP A 15 -0.02 10.61 25.56
C ASP A 15 0.19 10.00 24.17
N THR A 16 -0.92 9.82 23.43
CA THR A 16 -0.94 9.22 22.09
C THR A 16 -0.59 10.21 20.97
N THR A 17 0.01 11.35 21.28
CA THR A 17 0.33 12.40 20.33
C THR A 17 1.76 12.41 19.79
N GLN A 18 2.59 11.43 20.12
CA GLN A 18 3.99 11.38 19.66
C GLN A 18 4.35 10.12 18.87
N VAL A 19 3.59 9.75 17.86
CA VAL A 19 3.99 8.65 16.96
C VAL A 19 4.17 9.10 15.51
N ASP A 20 4.31 10.41 15.28
CA ASP A 20 4.23 10.93 13.91
C ASP A 20 5.55 11.48 13.34
N THR A 21 6.70 11.19 13.97
CA THR A 21 7.93 11.82 13.45
C THR A 21 9.18 10.96 13.49
N MET A 22 9.08 9.64 13.56
CA MET A 22 10.29 8.83 13.36
C MET A 22 9.91 7.47 12.83
N LEU A 23 10.11 7.30 11.53
CA LEU A 23 10.64 6.09 10.93
C LEU A 23 10.76 6.29 9.41
N ALA A 24 11.62 7.22 8.99
CA ALA A 24 12.40 6.97 7.81
C ALA A 24 13.40 5.88 8.20
N VAL A 25 12.93 4.65 8.25
CA VAL A 25 13.84 3.51 8.35
C VAL A 25 14.32 3.27 6.93
N ASP A 26 15.60 3.50 6.71
CA ASP A 26 16.33 2.96 5.57
C ASP A 26 16.07 1.46 5.51
N LEU A 27 15.15 1.05 4.61
CA LEU A 27 14.79 -0.34 4.38
C LEU A 27 15.74 -1.02 3.39
N ASP A 28 17.02 -0.70 3.46
CA ASP A 28 18.10 -1.49 2.88
C ASP A 28 18.67 -2.49 3.89
N SER A 29 17.85 -3.09 4.70
CA SER A 29 18.28 -4.19 5.57
C SER A 29 17.96 -5.51 4.91
N ASN A 30 18.96 -6.00 4.21
CA ASN A 30 19.24 -7.35 3.86
C ASN A 30 18.86 -8.32 5.02
N SER A 31 17.67 -8.89 5.03
CA SER A 31 17.35 -10.01 5.90
C SER A 31 17.21 -11.27 5.08
N SER A 32 18.29 -11.98 4.97
CA SER A 32 18.31 -13.40 4.66
C SER A 32 17.77 -14.15 5.87
N GLY A 33 16.57 -14.67 5.76
CA GLY A 33 15.92 -15.47 6.77
C GLY A 33 14.43 -15.37 6.57
N ASP A 34 13.68 -16.39 6.76
CA ASP A 34 12.23 -16.52 6.67
C ASP A 34 11.44 -15.31 7.28
N GLY A 35 11.89 -14.12 6.92
CA GLY A 35 11.43 -12.84 7.38
C GLY A 35 10.15 -12.43 6.68
N THR A 36 9.09 -12.30 7.43
CA THR A 36 7.85 -11.65 7.02
C THR A 36 8.19 -10.26 6.48
N TYR A 37 8.03 -10.06 5.17
CA TYR A 37 8.21 -8.73 4.58
C TYR A 37 7.12 -7.81 5.09
N VAL A 38 7.52 -6.73 5.74
CA VAL A 38 6.59 -5.72 6.25
C VAL A 38 6.67 -4.49 5.36
N SER A 39 5.56 -4.11 4.77
CA SER A 39 5.40 -2.88 4.00
C SER A 39 5.08 -1.71 4.94
N SER A 40 5.40 -0.49 4.50
CA SER A 40 5.00 0.72 5.22
C SER A 40 4.52 1.77 4.23
N TRP A 41 3.52 2.54 4.63
CA TRP A 41 3.14 3.75 3.91
C TRP A 41 4.18 4.83 4.15
N THR A 42 4.77 5.33 3.07
CA THR A 42 5.69 6.47 3.08
C THR A 42 4.96 7.71 2.59
N TYR A 43 5.05 8.80 3.33
CA TYR A 43 4.34 10.05 3.03
C TYR A 43 5.31 11.13 2.59
N LEU A 44 5.00 11.81 1.49
CA LEU A 44 5.79 12.88 0.91
C LEU A 44 4.93 14.16 0.77
N ASN A 45 5.59 15.32 0.69
CA ASN A 45 4.94 16.61 0.45
C ASN A 45 3.77 16.87 1.42
N ASP A 46 4.04 16.90 2.72
CA ASP A 46 3.03 17.11 3.77
C ASP A 46 1.83 16.13 3.64
N SER A 47 2.13 14.87 3.40
CA SER A 47 1.14 13.80 3.18
C SER A 47 0.27 13.99 1.93
N ALA A 48 0.68 14.83 0.98
CA ALA A 48 -0.02 14.95 -0.31
C ALA A 48 0.19 13.72 -1.19
N VAL A 49 1.25 12.94 -0.94
CA VAL A 49 1.56 11.70 -1.65
C VAL A 49 1.81 10.61 -0.62
N ALA A 50 1.15 9.48 -0.78
CA ALA A 50 1.42 8.26 -0.01
C ALA A 50 1.88 7.15 -0.97
N ASN A 51 2.96 6.46 -0.65
CA ASN A 51 3.48 5.34 -1.40
C ASN A 51 3.60 4.10 -0.51
N MET A 52 3.39 2.93 -1.11
CA MET A 52 3.61 1.65 -0.46
C MET A 52 4.09 0.62 -1.46
N GLN A 53 5.08 -0.16 -1.07
CA GLN A 53 5.64 -1.22 -1.91
C GLN A 53 5.22 -2.60 -1.41
N SER A 54 4.92 -3.52 -2.34
CA SER A 54 4.58 -4.91 -2.01
C SER A 54 5.82 -5.72 -1.59
N ALA A 55 5.58 -6.87 -1.00
CA ALA A 55 6.58 -7.94 -0.94
C ALA A 55 7.06 -8.33 -2.35
N PRO A 56 8.28 -8.89 -2.50
CA PRO A 56 8.76 -9.42 -3.76
C PRO A 56 7.83 -10.53 -4.30
N ASN A 57 7.55 -10.50 -5.59
CA ASN A 57 6.73 -11.51 -6.24
C ASN A 57 7.61 -12.58 -6.90
N LYS A 58 7.79 -13.71 -6.22
CA LYS A 58 8.61 -14.83 -6.68
C LYS A 58 8.04 -15.56 -7.91
N LYS A 59 6.79 -15.26 -8.31
CA LYS A 59 6.13 -15.85 -9.48
C LYS A 59 6.32 -15.02 -10.75
N SER A 60 6.92 -13.83 -10.68
CA SER A 60 7.27 -13.06 -11.87
C SER A 60 8.29 -13.84 -12.70
N GLN A 61 8.05 -13.94 -14.01
CA GLN A 61 8.96 -14.58 -14.96
C GLN A 61 10.12 -13.66 -15.35
N ILE A 62 10.01 -12.37 -15.09
CA ILE A 62 11.08 -11.41 -15.39
C ILE A 62 12.13 -11.43 -14.29
N THR A 63 11.70 -11.24 -13.03
CA THR A 63 12.59 -11.30 -11.88
C THR A 63 11.81 -11.67 -10.61
N PRO A 64 12.37 -12.57 -9.78
CA PRO A 64 11.72 -12.93 -8.52
C PRO A 64 11.72 -11.81 -7.48
N SER A 65 12.41 -10.70 -7.73
CA SER A 65 12.37 -9.49 -6.89
C SER A 65 11.30 -8.50 -7.31
N ASN A 66 10.54 -8.80 -8.37
CA ASN A 66 9.49 -7.91 -8.88
C ASN A 66 8.53 -7.47 -7.77
N ARG A 67 8.21 -6.20 -7.75
CA ARG A 67 7.34 -5.57 -6.76
C ARG A 67 6.32 -4.67 -7.44
N MET A 68 5.19 -4.48 -6.77
CA MET A 68 4.22 -3.46 -7.13
C MET A 68 4.32 -2.29 -6.14
N ASN A 69 4.34 -1.07 -6.65
CA ASN A 69 4.19 0.14 -5.86
C ASN A 69 2.78 0.69 -6.01
N ILE A 70 2.14 1.04 -4.90
CA ILE A 70 0.90 1.82 -4.89
C ILE A 70 1.29 3.26 -4.58
N ARG A 71 0.81 4.19 -5.39
CA ARG A 71 0.95 5.63 -5.16
C ARG A 71 -0.42 6.27 -5.09
N VAL A 72 -0.70 6.96 -4.01
CA VAL A 72 -1.90 7.78 -3.80
C VAL A 72 -1.49 9.24 -3.75
N ARG A 73 -2.11 10.08 -4.57
CA ARG A 73 -1.87 11.54 -4.61
C ARG A 73 -3.16 12.28 -4.27
N TYR A 74 -3.07 13.14 -3.30
CA TYR A 74 -4.19 13.99 -2.88
C TYR A 74 -4.08 15.35 -3.59
N LEU A 75 -5.02 15.64 -4.48
CA LEU A 75 -5.02 16.79 -5.38
C LEU A 75 -5.86 17.97 -4.84
N GLY A 76 -5.97 18.07 -3.54
CA GLY A 76 -6.75 19.12 -2.89
C GLY A 76 -8.23 19.02 -3.22
N ARG A 77 -8.82 20.10 -3.76
CA ARG A 77 -10.24 20.13 -4.13
C ARG A 77 -10.61 19.25 -5.33
N VAL A 78 -9.62 18.82 -6.11
CA VAL A 78 -9.85 18.00 -7.31
C VAL A 78 -10.11 16.54 -6.96
N GLY A 79 -9.73 16.12 -5.76
CA GLY A 79 -9.94 14.74 -5.29
C GLY A 79 -8.64 13.99 -5.05
N VAL A 80 -8.64 12.71 -5.39
CA VAL A 80 -7.50 11.81 -5.22
C VAL A 80 -7.17 11.09 -6.53
N GLU A 81 -5.91 10.78 -6.74
CA GLU A 81 -5.42 9.91 -7.80
C GLU A 81 -4.77 8.70 -7.16
N ALA A 82 -5.03 7.52 -7.71
CA ALA A 82 -4.37 6.29 -7.29
C ALA A 82 -3.76 5.60 -8.51
N CYS A 83 -2.48 5.24 -8.39
CA CYS A 83 -1.71 4.58 -9.44
C CYS A 83 -0.99 3.37 -8.86
N MET A 84 -1.00 2.26 -9.59
CA MET A 84 -0.19 1.09 -9.32
C MET A 84 0.94 1.06 -10.34
N ILE A 85 2.15 0.73 -9.90
CA ILE A 85 3.37 0.73 -10.73
C ILE A 85 4.06 -0.61 -10.52
N LEU A 86 4.27 -1.35 -11.59
CA LEU A 86 5.02 -2.59 -11.59
C LEU A 86 6.51 -2.28 -11.75
N GLY A 87 7.35 -3.01 -11.04
CA GLY A 87 8.80 -2.90 -11.14
C GLY A 87 9.39 -3.83 -12.19
N ASP A 88 10.70 -3.69 -12.39
CA ASP A 88 11.57 -4.66 -13.05
C ASP A 88 11.10 -5.12 -14.45
N GLY A 89 10.44 -4.22 -15.21
CA GLY A 89 10.04 -4.49 -16.59
C GLY A 89 8.73 -5.26 -16.76
N GLU A 90 8.03 -5.64 -15.67
CA GLU A 90 6.67 -6.13 -15.78
C GLU A 90 5.72 -5.03 -16.28
N GLN A 91 4.71 -5.44 -17.02
CA GLN A 91 3.73 -4.53 -17.63
C GLN A 91 2.32 -5.05 -17.36
N PHE A 92 1.40 -4.14 -17.07
CA PHE A 92 -0.01 -4.47 -16.97
C PHE A 92 -0.53 -4.99 -18.30
N ALA A 93 -1.22 -6.14 -18.29
CA ALA A 93 -1.95 -6.60 -19.45
C ALA A 93 -3.18 -5.71 -19.68
N GLY A 94 -3.52 -5.53 -20.97
CA GLY A 94 -4.63 -4.71 -21.37
C GLY A 94 -4.19 -3.53 -22.25
N ASN A 95 -5.16 -2.79 -22.72
CA ASN A 95 -4.93 -1.61 -23.54
C ASN A 95 -5.79 -0.44 -23.02
N SER A 96 -5.47 0.77 -23.45
CA SER A 96 -6.17 1.99 -23.03
C SER A 96 -7.63 2.07 -23.48
N TYR A 97 -8.04 1.22 -24.42
CA TYR A 97 -9.39 1.16 -24.97
C TYR A 97 -10.24 0.08 -24.31
N ASP A 98 -9.61 -0.84 -23.56
CA ASP A 98 -10.30 -1.95 -22.94
C ASP A 98 -10.90 -1.49 -21.60
N THR A 99 -12.21 -1.64 -21.46
CA THR A 99 -12.95 -1.34 -20.23
C THR A 99 -12.92 -2.50 -19.22
N THR A 100 -12.34 -3.64 -19.61
CA THR A 100 -12.28 -4.84 -18.79
C THR A 100 -11.00 -4.95 -17.96
N ASN A 101 -10.07 -4.00 -18.09
CA ASN A 101 -8.86 -3.97 -17.27
C ASN A 101 -9.22 -3.70 -15.81
N TYR A 102 -8.97 -4.65 -14.94
CA TYR A 102 -9.23 -4.48 -13.51
C TYR A 102 -8.20 -5.21 -12.65
N VAL A 103 -8.07 -4.73 -11.43
CA VAL A 103 -7.39 -5.44 -10.35
C VAL A 103 -8.39 -5.90 -9.32
N ARG A 104 -8.09 -7.00 -8.61
CA ARG A 104 -8.85 -7.47 -7.48
C ARG A 104 -8.07 -7.25 -6.20
N VAL A 105 -8.73 -6.76 -5.18
CA VAL A 105 -8.16 -6.59 -3.85
C VAL A 105 -8.74 -7.67 -2.94
N TYR A 106 -7.85 -8.39 -2.26
CA TYR A 106 -8.21 -9.44 -1.31
C TYR A 106 -7.72 -9.05 0.08
N ALA A 107 -8.56 -9.27 1.08
CA ALA A 107 -8.17 -9.18 2.48
C ALA A 107 -8.81 -10.34 3.24
N TYR A 108 -8.10 -10.92 4.20
CA TYR A 108 -8.56 -12.08 4.99
C TYR A 108 -9.02 -13.28 4.15
N GLY A 109 -8.48 -13.42 2.93
CA GLY A 109 -8.84 -14.50 2.01
C GLY A 109 -10.03 -14.23 1.09
N GLU A 110 -10.72 -13.11 1.24
CA GLU A 110 -11.90 -12.75 0.46
C GLU A 110 -11.62 -11.58 -0.50
N GLU A 111 -12.30 -11.56 -1.66
CA GLU A 111 -12.29 -10.40 -2.57
C GLU A 111 -13.09 -9.27 -1.92
N VAL A 112 -12.40 -8.19 -1.54
CA VAL A 112 -13.00 -7.03 -0.86
C VAL A 112 -13.20 -5.84 -1.79
N GLY A 113 -12.69 -5.92 -3.02
CA GLY A 113 -12.89 -4.90 -4.03
C GLY A 113 -12.34 -5.28 -5.39
N ARG A 114 -12.96 -4.71 -6.43
CA ARG A 114 -12.55 -4.83 -7.82
C ARG A 114 -12.52 -3.43 -8.42
N PHE A 115 -11.38 -3.04 -9.01
CA PHE A 115 -11.17 -1.69 -9.47
C PHE A 115 -10.65 -1.69 -10.90
N SER A 116 -11.39 -1.03 -11.78
CA SER A 116 -10.96 -0.83 -13.16
C SER A 116 -9.82 0.17 -13.21
N TYR A 117 -8.91 -0.03 -14.16
CA TYR A 117 -7.79 0.87 -14.38
C TYR A 117 -7.61 1.20 -15.86
N LYS A 118 -6.92 2.31 -16.11
CA LYS A 118 -6.35 2.64 -17.42
C LYS A 118 -4.84 2.49 -17.34
N PRO A 119 -4.21 1.76 -18.26
CA PRO A 119 -2.75 1.73 -18.34
C PRO A 119 -2.22 3.13 -18.65
N GLY A 120 -0.99 3.40 -18.24
CA GLY A 120 -0.31 4.66 -18.52
C GLY A 120 -0.21 4.92 -20.03
N ILE A 121 -0.19 6.19 -20.40
CA ILE A 121 -0.13 6.63 -21.82
C ILE A 121 1.28 6.32 -22.35
N SER A 122 1.33 5.72 -23.52
CA SER A 122 2.48 5.48 -24.42
C SER A 122 3.86 5.28 -23.76
N LYS A 123 4.34 4.11 -23.55
CA LYS A 123 5.61 3.65 -22.97
C LYS A 123 5.63 3.44 -21.44
N GLN A 124 4.60 3.85 -20.70
CA GLN A 124 4.48 3.57 -19.26
C GLN A 124 3.42 2.47 -19.02
N THR A 125 3.57 1.35 -19.71
CA THR A 125 2.71 0.18 -19.54
C THR A 125 2.94 -0.56 -18.21
N ASP A 126 3.98 -0.15 -17.48
CA ASP A 126 4.24 -0.52 -16.10
C ASP A 126 3.29 0.14 -15.09
N SER A 127 2.55 1.16 -15.50
CA SER A 127 1.69 1.96 -14.64
C SER A 127 0.21 1.80 -14.97
N ALA A 128 -0.64 1.71 -13.95
CA ALA A 128 -2.09 1.58 -14.06
C ALA A 128 -2.79 2.60 -13.15
N PHE A 129 -3.59 3.49 -13.76
CA PHE A 129 -4.35 4.51 -13.05
C PHE A 129 -5.76 4.01 -12.74
N VAL A 130 -6.11 3.94 -11.46
CA VAL A 130 -7.42 3.49 -11.00
C VAL A 130 -8.50 4.49 -11.42
N GLN A 131 -9.61 3.99 -11.99
CA GLN A 131 -10.69 4.85 -12.48
C GLN A 131 -11.62 5.36 -11.38
N THR A 132 -11.71 4.66 -10.26
CA THR A 132 -12.47 5.05 -9.07
C THR A 132 -11.54 5.18 -7.87
N PRO A 133 -10.64 6.20 -7.89
CA PRO A 133 -9.54 6.26 -6.93
C PRO A 133 -10.02 6.48 -5.50
N GLU A 134 -11.11 7.20 -5.25
CA GLU A 134 -11.69 7.39 -3.93
C GLU A 134 -12.11 6.05 -3.30
N ALA A 135 -12.85 5.24 -4.04
CA ALA A 135 -13.30 3.93 -3.58
C ALA A 135 -12.13 2.97 -3.33
N PHE A 136 -11.10 3.03 -4.19
CA PHE A 136 -9.88 2.25 -4.01
C PHE A 136 -9.13 2.66 -2.73
N VAL A 137 -8.92 3.95 -2.54
CA VAL A 137 -8.27 4.51 -1.35
C VAL A 137 -9.04 4.18 -0.07
N ASP A 138 -10.37 4.25 -0.10
CA ASP A 138 -11.21 3.87 1.03
C ASP A 138 -11.15 2.36 1.32
N CYS A 139 -11.00 1.53 0.29
CA CYS A 139 -10.71 0.10 0.47
C CYS A 139 -9.36 -0.10 1.18
N LEU A 140 -8.29 0.54 0.72
CA LEU A 140 -6.95 0.41 1.32
C LEU A 140 -6.87 0.92 2.77
N ARG A 141 -7.71 1.88 3.13
CA ARG A 141 -7.79 2.40 4.51
C ARG A 141 -8.37 1.42 5.52
N LYS A 142 -9.13 0.43 5.04
CA LYS A 142 -9.78 -0.55 5.92
C LYS A 142 -8.85 -1.68 6.33
N TYR A 143 -7.81 -1.93 5.56
CA TYR A 143 -6.98 -3.13 5.71
C TYR A 143 -5.50 -2.77 5.85
N ARG A 144 -4.83 -3.34 6.84
CA ARG A 144 -3.37 -3.26 6.97
C ARG A 144 -2.69 -4.27 6.07
N SER A 145 -3.26 -5.49 6.02
CA SER A 145 -2.75 -6.58 5.19
C SER A 145 -3.75 -6.86 4.08
N PHE A 146 -3.29 -6.80 2.84
CA PHE A 146 -4.11 -7.08 1.67
C PHE A 146 -3.24 -7.58 0.51
N LYS A 147 -3.91 -8.12 -0.49
CA LYS A 147 -3.27 -8.57 -1.73
C LYS A 147 -3.95 -7.91 -2.92
N ILE A 148 -3.17 -7.61 -3.95
CA ILE A 148 -3.68 -7.13 -5.23
C ILE A 148 -3.33 -8.17 -6.30
N GLU A 149 -4.36 -8.68 -6.93
CA GLU A 149 -4.26 -9.55 -8.10
C GLU A 149 -4.40 -8.72 -9.37
N THR A 150 -3.51 -8.90 -10.31
CA THR A 150 -3.54 -8.28 -11.62
C THR A 150 -3.02 -9.24 -12.68
N THR A 151 -3.38 -9.00 -13.94
CA THR A 151 -2.81 -9.72 -15.07
C THR A 151 -1.71 -8.88 -15.69
N THR A 152 -0.56 -9.50 -15.92
CA THR A 152 0.61 -8.91 -16.57
C THR A 152 0.85 -9.53 -17.92
N PHE A 153 1.56 -8.80 -18.78
CA PHE A 153 1.79 -9.23 -20.17
C PHE A 153 2.69 -10.48 -20.25
N THR A 154 3.74 -10.49 -19.43
CA THR A 154 4.76 -11.54 -19.48
C THR A 154 4.45 -12.71 -18.56
N SER A 155 4.07 -12.42 -17.31
CA SER A 155 3.95 -13.43 -16.26
C SER A 155 2.52 -13.91 -16.03
N GLY A 156 1.53 -13.38 -16.79
CA GLY A 156 0.12 -13.70 -16.59
C GLY A 156 -0.43 -13.12 -15.28
N THR A 157 -1.23 -13.90 -14.57
CA THR A 157 -1.85 -13.44 -13.32
C THR A 157 -0.85 -13.50 -12.16
N LEU A 158 -0.55 -12.33 -11.59
CA LEU A 158 0.30 -12.16 -10.42
C LEU A 158 -0.50 -11.62 -9.23
N VAL A 159 -0.09 -12.02 -8.03
CA VAL A 159 -0.67 -11.56 -6.77
C VAL A 159 0.42 -10.92 -5.93
N TYR A 160 0.29 -9.62 -5.68
CA TYR A 160 1.21 -8.84 -4.87
C TYR A 160 0.68 -8.70 -3.45
N SER A 161 1.51 -9.01 -2.46
CA SER A 161 1.15 -8.96 -1.05
C SER A 161 1.67 -7.68 -0.39
N PHE A 162 0.80 -7.05 0.35
CA PHE A 162 1.08 -5.84 1.13
C PHE A 162 0.74 -6.14 2.59
N ASP A 163 1.72 -6.02 3.46
CA ASP A 163 1.55 -6.25 4.89
C ASP A 163 2.09 -5.03 5.64
N ALA A 164 1.21 -4.09 5.95
CA ALA A 164 1.58 -2.81 6.52
C ALA A 164 1.53 -2.80 8.05
N ILE A 165 2.43 -2.08 8.67
CA ILE A 165 2.40 -1.81 10.10
C ILE A 165 1.11 -1.06 10.47
N ALA A 166 0.70 -0.10 9.63
CA ALA A 166 -0.52 0.68 9.80
C ALA A 166 -1.29 0.79 8.47
N ALA A 167 -2.61 0.93 8.54
CA ALA A 167 -3.42 1.21 7.37
C ALA A 167 -3.12 2.62 6.82
N LEU A 168 -3.51 2.87 5.56
CA LEU A 168 -3.37 4.19 4.94
C LEU A 168 -4.07 5.27 5.76
N ALA A 169 -3.32 6.27 6.21
CA ALA A 169 -3.85 7.35 7.02
C ALA A 169 -4.84 8.24 6.24
N LYS A 170 -5.83 8.77 6.95
CA LYS A 170 -6.66 9.86 6.40
C LYS A 170 -5.81 11.13 6.35
N ARG A 171 -5.83 11.82 5.20
CA ARG A 171 -5.20 13.14 5.11
C ARG A 171 -5.91 14.10 6.07
N LYS A 172 -5.16 14.77 6.93
CA LYS A 172 -5.67 15.93 7.70
C LYS A 172 -5.93 17.06 6.68
N GLN A 173 -7.18 17.44 6.50
CA GLN A 173 -7.50 18.67 5.77
C GLN A 173 -7.00 19.84 6.62
N LYS A 174 -6.11 20.65 6.04
CA LYS A 174 -5.73 21.94 6.61
C LYS A 174 -6.73 22.97 6.19
#